data_0aebd9d8b3aff30d1a2881bfd98b87ab
#
_entry.id   0aebd9d8b3aff30d1a2881bfd98b87ab
#
_cell.length_a   1.000
_cell.length_b   1.000
_cell.length_c   1.000
_cell.angle_alpha   90.00
_cell.angle_beta   90.00
_cell.angle_gamma   90.00
#
_symmetry.space_group_name_H-M   'P 1'
#
loop_
_entity.id
_entity.type
_entity.pdbx_description
1 polymer ?
#
loop_
_entity_poly.entity_id
_entity_poly.type
_entity_poly.pdbx_seq_one_letter_code
_entity_poly.pdbx_strand_id
1 'polypeptide(L)'
;RDAQESRGLGDVYKRQEELAKKAIEESNGATFYGVGNSSRGKTALPLFIEYLQSIDPSYNMEYDWQQPKNNKIFDQLTADALKPTGTYAMTLIQDGNQIESKMVQPGVLDTFIPKDWADANGTTADAYTGFLPLQTLNKVFMYNNTGSKTYDNCWDFVAEGEHGLYMDIDSEIVGKNFLYMLTEDTYAGWLKEAFDALSADEQAYFQPTIDAMASEASDLGLGENGKYALAWIKLWVESYNAQTDDGPICNTLVDKSATDQFGLLVYSKLRSVEESATVSVNNVNVAAYQDGYTGIGGFGYCHYLFVTDNSPLPWTACAFIAYMTCTEDGFSAWGKDMGGYSSNPTVAEAIEATYGHQKGGYVDGVDTFPAKDDHGYEWWTNQGKLVLEDPEYCSSVAFTVGSWIELLTKYSAG
;
A
#
# COMPACT_ATOMS: atom_id res chain seq x y z
N ARG A 1 -22.18 -5.62 8.57
CA ARG A 1 -22.54 -6.08 9.94
C ARG A 1 -23.69 -7.08 9.86
N ASP A 2 -24.80 -6.71 9.23
CA ASP A 2 -25.97 -7.58 9.07
C ASP A 2 -25.68 -8.81 8.17
N ALA A 3 -24.77 -8.69 7.21
CA ALA A 3 -24.40 -9.79 6.33
C ALA A 3 -23.58 -10.89 7.05
N GLN A 4 -22.73 -10.52 8.01
CA GLN A 4 -22.03 -11.48 8.87
C GLN A 4 -22.99 -12.26 9.78
N GLU A 5 -23.98 -11.58 10.36
CA GLU A 5 -25.00 -12.23 11.19
C GLU A 5 -25.92 -13.15 10.37
N SER A 6 -26.28 -12.76 9.14
CA SER A 6 -27.19 -13.53 8.28
C SER A 6 -26.59 -14.86 7.78
N ARG A 7 -25.24 -15.01 7.79
CA ARG A 7 -24.53 -16.22 7.35
C ARG A 7 -24.12 -17.15 8.48
N GLY A 8 -24.48 -16.87 9.72
CA GLY A 8 -23.98 -17.59 10.88
C GLY A 8 -22.50 -17.32 11.15
N LEU A 9 -21.92 -16.28 10.52
CA LEU A 9 -20.58 -15.78 10.82
C LEU A 9 -20.56 -14.91 12.10
N GLY A 10 -21.70 -14.67 12.72
CA GLY A 10 -21.85 -13.90 13.97
C GLY A 10 -21.13 -14.51 15.19
N ASP A 11 -20.73 -15.79 15.14
CA ASP A 11 -19.90 -16.45 16.14
C ASP A 11 -18.39 -16.42 15.78
N VAL A 12 -17.96 -15.56 14.89
CA VAL A 12 -16.62 -15.56 14.26
C VAL A 12 -15.52 -14.99 15.16
N TYR A 13 -15.78 -14.78 16.44
CA TYR A 13 -14.74 -14.52 17.45
C TYR A 13 -13.98 -15.79 17.81
N LYS A 14 -13.61 -16.59 16.80
CA LYS A 14 -12.94 -17.86 17.01
C LYS A 14 -11.44 -17.69 16.86
N ARG A 15 -10.70 -18.37 17.75
CA ARG A 15 -9.25 -18.45 17.65
C ARG A 15 -8.86 -19.20 16.38
N GLN A 16 -7.64 -18.98 15.92
CA GLN A 16 -7.05 -19.60 14.72
C GLN A 16 -7.33 -21.12 14.60
N GLU A 17 -7.19 -21.88 15.69
CA GLU A 17 -7.41 -23.33 15.68
C GLU A 17 -8.87 -23.75 15.40
N GLU A 18 -9.84 -22.97 15.87
CA GLU A 18 -11.26 -23.26 15.62
C GLU A 18 -11.65 -22.95 14.19
N LEU A 19 -11.10 -21.87 13.62
CA LEU A 19 -11.26 -21.52 12.21
C LEU A 19 -10.64 -22.58 11.31
N ALA A 20 -9.45 -23.10 11.67
CA ALA A 20 -8.79 -24.14 10.92
C ALA A 20 -9.63 -25.44 10.82
N LYS A 21 -10.27 -25.85 11.92
CA LYS A 21 -11.17 -27.02 11.92
C LYS A 21 -12.38 -26.82 11.00
N LYS A 22 -13.00 -25.63 11.04
CA LYS A 22 -14.12 -25.30 10.13
C LYS A 22 -13.68 -25.25 8.67
N ALA A 23 -12.49 -24.72 8.40
CA ALA A 23 -11.93 -24.71 7.06
C ALA A 23 -11.70 -26.14 6.53
N ILE A 24 -11.19 -27.05 7.35
CA ILE A 24 -10.99 -28.46 6.98
C ILE A 24 -12.34 -29.13 6.65
N GLU A 25 -13.36 -28.91 7.49
CA GLU A 25 -14.71 -29.46 7.27
C GLU A 25 -15.35 -28.92 5.97
N GLU A 26 -15.13 -27.63 5.66
CA GLU A 26 -15.74 -26.96 4.51
C GLU A 26 -15.05 -27.28 3.18
N SER A 27 -13.71 -27.31 3.16
CA SER A 27 -12.95 -27.26 1.92
C SER A 27 -12.16 -28.53 1.57
N ASN A 28 -12.26 -29.61 2.37
CA ASN A 28 -11.60 -30.86 2.06
C ASN A 28 -12.09 -31.41 0.70
N GLY A 29 -11.19 -31.59 -0.28
CA GLY A 29 -11.50 -32.02 -1.63
C GLY A 29 -12.05 -30.90 -2.56
N ALA A 30 -12.15 -29.67 -2.06
CA ALA A 30 -12.58 -28.52 -2.87
C ALA A 30 -11.40 -27.80 -3.53
N THR A 31 -11.73 -26.84 -4.41
CA THR A 31 -10.76 -25.88 -4.98
C THR A 31 -11.04 -24.50 -4.43
N PHE A 32 -10.02 -23.88 -3.83
CA PHE A 32 -10.07 -22.52 -3.32
C PHE A 32 -9.65 -21.54 -4.40
N TYR A 33 -10.55 -20.64 -4.79
CA TYR A 33 -10.23 -19.56 -5.73
C TYR A 33 -10.08 -18.25 -4.97
N GLY A 34 -8.91 -17.62 -5.09
CA GLY A 34 -8.64 -16.28 -4.56
C GLY A 34 -8.25 -15.32 -5.67
N VAL A 35 -8.41 -14.03 -5.42
CA VAL A 35 -8.03 -12.99 -6.36
C VAL A 35 -7.38 -11.83 -5.61
N GLY A 36 -6.29 -11.25 -6.15
CA GLY A 36 -5.61 -10.18 -5.45
C GLY A 36 -4.64 -9.36 -6.29
N ASN A 37 -4.26 -8.19 -5.80
CA ASN A 37 -3.27 -7.31 -6.44
C ASN A 37 -1.83 -7.83 -6.31
N SER A 38 -1.58 -8.86 -5.50
CA SER A 38 -0.26 -9.46 -5.32
C SER A 38 -0.23 -10.91 -5.76
N SER A 39 0.84 -11.32 -6.44
CA SER A 39 1.09 -12.73 -6.79
C SER A 39 1.44 -13.62 -5.59
N ARG A 40 1.72 -13.03 -4.43
CA ARG A 40 2.16 -13.76 -3.23
C ARG A 40 1.11 -14.67 -2.62
N GLY A 41 -0.17 -14.50 -2.97
CA GLY A 41 -1.20 -15.48 -2.64
C GLY A 41 -0.88 -16.89 -3.13
N LYS A 42 -0.15 -17.01 -4.25
CA LYS A 42 0.35 -18.31 -4.77
C LYS A 42 1.41 -18.95 -3.87
N THR A 43 2.11 -18.13 -3.08
CA THR A 43 3.11 -18.61 -2.10
C THR A 43 2.45 -18.88 -0.74
N ALA A 44 1.49 -18.05 -0.35
CA ALA A 44 0.83 -18.17 0.96
C ALA A 44 -0.15 -19.35 1.06
N LEU A 45 -0.87 -19.66 -0.02
CA LEU A 45 -1.84 -20.77 -0.04
C LEU A 45 -1.22 -22.15 0.22
N PRO A 46 -0.08 -22.54 -0.40
CA PRO A 46 0.59 -23.79 -0.03
C PRO A 46 0.94 -23.89 1.44
N LEU A 47 1.46 -22.83 2.05
CA LEU A 47 1.78 -22.79 3.47
C LEU A 47 0.53 -22.96 4.34
N PHE A 48 -0.58 -22.35 3.95
CA PHE A 48 -1.86 -22.53 4.63
C PHE A 48 -2.37 -23.97 4.52
N ILE A 49 -2.25 -24.61 3.36
CA ILE A 49 -2.62 -26.03 3.17
C ILE A 49 -1.75 -26.92 4.07
N GLU A 50 -0.44 -26.71 4.10
CA GLU A 50 0.47 -27.42 4.99
C GLU A 50 0.09 -27.23 6.48
N TYR A 51 -0.29 -26.03 6.87
CA TYR A 51 -0.80 -25.76 8.21
C TYR A 51 -2.06 -26.58 8.51
N LEU A 52 -3.04 -26.64 7.61
CA LEU A 52 -4.24 -27.45 7.80
C LEU A 52 -3.93 -28.96 7.82
N GLN A 53 -2.97 -29.43 7.00
CA GLN A 53 -2.48 -30.81 7.01
C GLN A 53 -1.74 -31.19 8.29
N SER A 54 -1.15 -30.21 9.01
CA SER A 54 -0.58 -30.47 10.32
C SER A 54 -1.65 -30.79 11.38
N ILE A 55 -2.89 -30.37 11.16
CA ILE A 55 -4.05 -30.65 12.02
C ILE A 55 -4.76 -31.93 11.55
N ASP A 56 -5.01 -32.08 10.25
CA ASP A 56 -5.56 -33.29 9.65
C ASP A 56 -4.71 -33.73 8.45
N PRO A 57 -3.85 -34.77 8.63
CA PRO A 57 -2.98 -35.25 7.55
C PRO A 57 -3.70 -35.76 6.30
N SER A 58 -5.01 -36.02 6.38
CA SER A 58 -5.82 -36.43 5.22
C SER A 58 -6.38 -35.27 4.41
N TYR A 59 -6.24 -34.03 4.90
CA TYR A 59 -6.75 -32.85 4.25
C TYR A 59 -6.11 -32.62 2.88
N ASN A 60 -6.96 -32.35 1.89
CA ASN A 60 -6.54 -32.04 0.52
C ASN A 60 -7.43 -30.95 -0.07
N MET A 61 -6.83 -29.83 -0.46
CA MET A 61 -7.50 -28.72 -1.13
C MET A 61 -6.63 -28.27 -2.30
N GLU A 62 -7.26 -28.14 -3.46
CA GLU A 62 -6.64 -27.45 -4.59
C GLU A 62 -6.83 -25.94 -4.48
N TYR A 63 -6.05 -25.17 -5.21
CA TYR A 63 -6.19 -23.71 -5.22
C TYR A 63 -5.85 -23.10 -6.57
N ASP A 64 -6.48 -21.95 -6.84
CA ASP A 64 -6.11 -21.04 -7.91
C ASP A 64 -6.11 -19.60 -7.37
N TRP A 65 -5.01 -18.89 -7.58
CA TRP A 65 -4.87 -17.50 -7.20
C TRP A 65 -4.67 -16.65 -8.43
N GLN A 66 -5.61 -15.74 -8.70
CA GLN A 66 -5.57 -14.85 -9.85
C GLN A 66 -5.04 -13.46 -9.46
N GLN A 67 -4.29 -12.85 -10.37
CA GLN A 67 -3.75 -11.52 -10.21
C GLN A 67 -4.08 -10.66 -11.44
N PRO A 68 -5.29 -10.09 -11.51
CA PRO A 68 -5.64 -9.12 -12.53
C PRO A 68 -4.75 -7.87 -12.41
N LYS A 69 -4.43 -7.26 -13.54
CA LYS A 69 -3.64 -6.01 -13.55
C LYS A 69 -4.53 -4.81 -13.26
N ASN A 70 -3.96 -3.84 -12.53
CA ASN A 70 -4.55 -2.53 -12.29
C ASN A 70 -5.98 -2.63 -11.69
N ASN A 71 -6.86 -1.76 -12.12
CA ASN A 71 -8.23 -1.67 -11.61
C ASN A 71 -9.18 -2.76 -12.10
N LYS A 72 -8.75 -3.67 -12.97
CA LYS A 72 -9.59 -4.77 -13.49
C LYS A 72 -10.12 -5.71 -12.41
N ILE A 73 -9.46 -5.75 -11.27
CA ILE A 73 -9.89 -6.58 -10.14
C ILE A 73 -11.27 -6.17 -9.62
N PHE A 74 -11.57 -4.86 -9.61
CA PHE A 74 -12.87 -4.35 -9.15
C PHE A 74 -14.01 -4.76 -10.09
N ASP A 75 -13.78 -4.70 -11.40
CA ASP A 75 -14.75 -5.18 -12.40
C ASP A 75 -15.00 -6.68 -12.25
N GLN A 76 -13.94 -7.45 -12.02
CA GLN A 76 -14.00 -8.90 -11.86
C GLN A 76 -14.76 -9.30 -10.59
N LEU A 77 -14.51 -8.64 -9.46
CA LEU A 77 -15.24 -8.85 -8.21
C LEU A 77 -16.72 -8.44 -8.32
N THR A 78 -16.99 -7.31 -8.95
CA THR A 78 -18.37 -6.84 -9.19
C THR A 78 -19.14 -7.84 -10.06
N ALA A 79 -18.52 -8.36 -11.14
CA ALA A 79 -19.16 -9.37 -11.99
C ALA A 79 -19.40 -10.69 -11.26
N ASP A 80 -18.48 -11.10 -10.38
CA ASP A 80 -18.62 -12.31 -9.57
C ASP A 80 -19.73 -12.18 -8.52
N ALA A 81 -19.90 -11.02 -7.93
CA ALA A 81 -20.95 -10.73 -6.94
C ALA A 81 -22.39 -10.85 -7.51
N LEU A 82 -22.56 -10.77 -8.83
CA LEU A 82 -23.87 -10.98 -9.48
C LEU A 82 -24.31 -12.45 -9.52
N LYS A 83 -23.42 -13.39 -9.20
CA LYS A 83 -23.74 -14.82 -9.17
C LYS A 83 -24.45 -15.20 -7.85
N PRO A 84 -25.35 -16.20 -7.87
CA PRO A 84 -25.94 -16.71 -6.61
C PRO A 84 -24.90 -17.29 -5.63
N THR A 85 -23.82 -17.88 -6.17
CA THR A 85 -22.62 -18.29 -5.44
C THR A 85 -21.43 -17.83 -6.27
N GLY A 86 -20.51 -17.11 -5.63
CA GLY A 86 -19.34 -16.57 -6.28
C GLY A 86 -18.33 -17.65 -6.69
N THR A 87 -17.37 -17.24 -7.46
CA THR A 87 -16.19 -18.05 -7.77
C THR A 87 -15.12 -17.86 -6.71
N TYR A 88 -14.89 -16.60 -6.31
CA TYR A 88 -13.82 -16.25 -5.39
C TYR A 88 -14.27 -16.36 -3.94
N ALA A 89 -13.45 -17.01 -3.12
CA ALA A 89 -13.70 -17.10 -1.68
C ALA A 89 -13.28 -15.82 -0.95
N MET A 90 -12.22 -15.19 -1.42
CA MET A 90 -11.67 -13.96 -0.81
C MET A 90 -10.91 -13.12 -1.82
N THR A 91 -10.60 -11.90 -1.40
CA THR A 91 -9.71 -11.01 -2.13
C THR A 91 -8.68 -10.34 -1.23
N LEU A 92 -7.52 -10.00 -1.83
CA LEU A 92 -6.50 -9.13 -1.27
C LEU A 92 -6.30 -7.97 -2.23
N ILE A 93 -6.73 -6.79 -1.82
CA ILE A 93 -6.76 -5.60 -2.68
C ILE A 93 -6.17 -4.37 -1.99
N GLN A 94 -5.74 -3.44 -2.80
CA GLN A 94 -5.28 -2.11 -2.44
C GLN A 94 -6.25 -1.06 -3.00
N ASP A 95 -6.05 0.22 -2.65
CA ASP A 95 -6.87 1.35 -3.07
C ASP A 95 -8.14 1.54 -2.23
N GLY A 96 -7.94 2.17 -1.08
CA GLY A 96 -9.00 2.39 -0.11
C GLY A 96 -10.22 3.14 -0.64
N ASN A 97 -10.04 4.10 -1.54
CA ASN A 97 -11.15 4.84 -2.16
C ASN A 97 -12.06 3.93 -2.99
N GLN A 98 -11.51 3.11 -3.89
CA GLN A 98 -12.32 2.19 -4.69
C GLN A 98 -12.91 1.05 -3.84
N ILE A 99 -12.18 0.59 -2.84
CA ILE A 99 -12.67 -0.41 -1.89
C ILE A 99 -13.93 0.11 -1.19
N GLU A 100 -13.86 1.31 -0.61
CA GLU A 100 -15.01 1.91 0.08
C GLU A 100 -16.19 2.07 -0.87
N SER A 101 -15.98 2.79 -1.97
CA SER A 101 -17.09 3.23 -2.84
C SER A 101 -17.66 2.14 -3.74
N LYS A 102 -16.84 1.17 -4.19
CA LYS A 102 -17.25 0.16 -5.18
C LYS A 102 -17.48 -1.22 -4.59
N MET A 103 -16.91 -1.53 -3.41
CA MET A 103 -16.90 -2.87 -2.87
C MET A 103 -17.68 -2.98 -1.56
N VAL A 104 -17.34 -2.16 -0.57
CA VAL A 104 -17.91 -2.26 0.77
C VAL A 104 -19.30 -1.62 0.84
N GLN A 105 -19.45 -0.37 0.38
CA GLN A 105 -20.77 0.29 0.36
C GLN A 105 -21.81 -0.48 -0.45
N PRO A 106 -21.52 -1.03 -1.64
CA PRO A 106 -22.49 -1.86 -2.38
C PRO A 106 -22.68 -3.27 -1.83
N GLY A 107 -21.90 -3.70 -0.81
CA GLY A 107 -22.00 -5.02 -0.22
C GLY A 107 -21.42 -6.15 -1.08
N VAL A 108 -20.40 -5.87 -1.87
CA VAL A 108 -19.67 -6.88 -2.67
C VAL A 108 -18.68 -7.66 -1.80
N LEU A 109 -18.13 -7.00 -0.78
CA LEU A 109 -17.11 -7.55 0.10
C LEU A 109 -17.52 -7.39 1.57
N ASP A 110 -17.22 -8.42 2.36
CA ASP A 110 -17.41 -8.45 3.81
C ASP A 110 -16.06 -8.34 4.53
N THR A 111 -15.97 -7.45 5.50
CA THR A 111 -14.80 -7.34 6.38
C THR A 111 -14.88 -8.42 7.47
N PHE A 112 -13.84 -9.23 7.56
CA PHE A 112 -13.64 -10.18 8.65
C PHE A 112 -12.46 -9.76 9.50
N ILE A 113 -12.66 -9.60 10.82
CA ILE A 113 -11.61 -9.21 11.76
C ILE A 113 -11.27 -10.41 12.66
N PRO A 114 -10.09 -11.05 12.50
CA PRO A 114 -9.68 -12.13 13.38
C PRO A 114 -9.54 -11.67 14.83
N LYS A 115 -10.01 -12.49 15.77
CA LYS A 115 -9.93 -12.15 17.19
C LYS A 115 -8.49 -11.89 17.65
N ASP A 116 -7.57 -12.76 17.25
CA ASP A 116 -6.16 -12.65 17.67
C ASP A 116 -5.49 -11.40 17.10
N TRP A 117 -5.91 -10.95 15.90
CA TRP A 117 -5.47 -9.67 15.33
C TRP A 117 -6.03 -8.49 16.14
N ALA A 118 -7.33 -8.53 16.48
CA ALA A 118 -7.97 -7.46 17.27
C ALA A 118 -7.35 -7.35 18.67
N ASP A 119 -7.13 -8.48 19.34
CA ASP A 119 -6.47 -8.52 20.65
C ASP A 119 -5.05 -7.93 20.59
N ALA A 120 -4.26 -8.26 19.57
CA ALA A 120 -2.91 -7.73 19.37
C ALA A 120 -2.91 -6.22 19.12
N ASN A 121 -3.96 -5.69 18.50
CA ASN A 121 -4.14 -4.26 18.23
C ASN A 121 -4.90 -3.51 19.35
N GLY A 122 -5.15 -4.16 20.50
CA GLY A 122 -5.81 -3.54 21.65
C GLY A 122 -7.27 -3.14 21.39
N THR A 123 -7.95 -3.84 20.50
CA THR A 123 -9.35 -3.57 20.11
C THR A 123 -10.19 -4.85 20.13
N THR A 124 -11.43 -4.74 19.71
CA THR A 124 -12.31 -5.89 19.45
C THR A 124 -12.84 -5.80 18.02
N ALA A 125 -13.24 -6.93 17.45
CA ALA A 125 -13.78 -6.93 16.09
C ALA A 125 -15.03 -6.05 15.96
N ASP A 126 -15.84 -5.94 17.01
CA ASP A 126 -17.01 -5.05 17.03
C ASP A 126 -16.67 -3.55 17.12
N ALA A 127 -15.56 -3.23 17.77
CA ALA A 127 -15.14 -1.85 17.94
C ALA A 127 -14.31 -1.34 16.75
N TYR A 128 -13.70 -2.25 16.00
CA TYR A 128 -12.91 -1.88 14.83
C TYR A 128 -13.80 -1.65 13.62
N THR A 129 -13.79 -0.45 13.08
CA THR A 129 -14.66 -0.03 11.96
C THR A 129 -13.92 0.04 10.61
N GLY A 130 -12.61 -0.11 10.61
CA GLY A 130 -11.79 -0.06 9.40
C GLY A 130 -11.77 -1.39 8.62
N PHE A 131 -11.12 -1.37 7.47
CA PHE A 131 -10.81 -2.59 6.72
C PHE A 131 -9.68 -3.35 7.40
N LEU A 132 -9.66 -4.68 7.29
CA LEU A 132 -8.55 -5.48 7.83
C LEU A 132 -7.31 -5.32 6.94
N PRO A 133 -6.25 -4.66 7.40
CA PRO A 133 -5.00 -4.62 6.66
C PRO A 133 -4.20 -5.90 6.91
N LEU A 134 -3.61 -6.46 5.85
CA LEU A 134 -2.58 -7.48 5.99
C LEU A 134 -1.24 -6.83 6.33
N GLN A 135 -0.90 -5.82 5.56
CA GLN A 135 0.36 -5.09 5.68
C GLN A 135 0.23 -3.66 5.17
N THR A 136 1.09 -2.79 5.66
CA THR A 136 1.35 -1.50 5.06
C THR A 136 2.53 -1.61 4.11
N LEU A 137 2.39 -1.07 2.91
CA LEU A 137 3.47 -0.89 1.94
C LEU A 137 3.81 0.59 1.86
N ASN A 138 5.06 0.91 1.56
CA ASN A 138 5.47 2.28 1.37
C ASN A 138 6.03 2.55 -0.04
N LYS A 139 5.51 3.60 -0.66
CA LYS A 139 6.16 4.27 -1.78
C LYS A 139 6.99 5.41 -1.20
N VAL A 140 8.27 5.44 -1.55
CA VAL A 140 9.18 6.44 -1.00
C VAL A 140 9.88 7.19 -2.11
N PHE A 141 10.25 8.45 -1.84
CA PHE A 141 11.08 9.21 -2.75
C PHE A 141 12.50 8.66 -2.77
N MET A 142 12.92 8.25 -3.95
CA MET A 142 14.28 7.78 -4.23
C MET A 142 14.86 8.55 -5.39
N TYR A 143 16.16 8.74 -5.38
CA TYR A 143 16.88 9.38 -6.48
C TYR A 143 18.18 8.65 -6.82
N ASN A 144 18.56 8.73 -8.09
CA ASN A 144 19.85 8.21 -8.54
C ASN A 144 20.98 9.10 -8.01
N ASN A 145 21.94 8.49 -7.33
CA ASN A 145 23.04 9.19 -6.63
C ASN A 145 24.33 9.29 -7.45
N THR A 146 24.30 8.90 -8.72
CA THR A 146 25.50 8.96 -9.59
C THR A 146 25.73 10.35 -10.18
N GLY A 147 24.78 11.27 -10.00
CA GLY A 147 24.87 12.67 -10.37
C GLY A 147 25.33 13.58 -9.22
N SER A 148 25.01 14.85 -9.36
CA SER A 148 25.35 15.88 -8.38
C SER A 148 24.17 16.44 -7.61
N LYS A 149 22.92 16.09 -8.02
CA LYS A 149 21.72 16.57 -7.33
C LYS A 149 21.49 15.84 -6.02
N THR A 150 21.04 16.59 -5.03
CA THR A 150 20.44 16.10 -3.77
C THR A 150 19.04 16.67 -3.64
N TYR A 151 18.21 16.01 -2.86
CA TYR A 151 16.84 16.43 -2.60
C TYR A 151 16.68 16.47 -1.09
N ASP A 152 16.82 17.68 -0.53
CA ASP A 152 16.85 17.87 0.92
C ASP A 152 15.47 18.28 1.49
N ASN A 153 14.53 18.60 0.59
CA ASN A 153 13.17 19.03 0.93
C ASN A 153 12.16 18.44 -0.06
N CYS A 154 10.97 18.10 0.41
CA CYS A 154 9.94 17.56 -0.48
C CYS A 154 9.47 18.54 -1.59
N TRP A 155 9.71 19.84 -1.45
CA TRP A 155 9.47 20.83 -2.49
C TRP A 155 10.49 20.77 -3.63
N ASP A 156 11.66 20.18 -3.40
CA ASP A 156 12.66 19.99 -4.47
C ASP A 156 12.12 19.09 -5.59
N PHE A 157 11.24 18.14 -5.25
CA PHE A 157 10.62 17.23 -6.23
C PHE A 157 9.66 17.93 -7.21
N VAL A 158 9.24 19.15 -6.91
CA VAL A 158 8.34 19.94 -7.73
C VAL A 158 8.97 21.26 -8.17
N ALA A 159 10.29 21.38 -8.06
CA ALA A 159 11.04 22.56 -8.50
C ALA A 159 11.07 22.66 -10.03
N GLU A 160 11.48 23.81 -10.54
CA GLU A 160 11.56 24.08 -11.98
C GLU A 160 12.46 23.07 -12.71
N GLY A 161 11.93 22.45 -13.75
CA GLY A 161 12.65 21.49 -14.58
C GLY A 161 12.75 20.09 -14.00
N GLU A 162 12.16 19.83 -12.83
CA GLU A 162 12.10 18.49 -12.25
C GLU A 162 10.93 17.68 -12.83
N HIS A 163 11.20 16.42 -13.21
CA HIS A 163 10.24 15.50 -13.80
C HIS A 163 10.34 14.12 -13.12
N GLY A 164 9.82 14.02 -11.91
CA GLY A 164 9.87 12.78 -11.14
C GLY A 164 9.16 11.61 -11.83
N LEU A 165 9.75 10.43 -11.74
CA LEU A 165 9.11 9.21 -12.24
C LEU A 165 8.03 8.76 -11.25
N TYR A 166 6.82 8.61 -11.74
CA TYR A 166 5.69 8.14 -10.93
C TYR A 166 4.71 7.33 -11.77
N MET A 167 3.98 6.43 -11.15
CA MET A 167 2.95 5.69 -11.85
C MET A 167 1.84 6.61 -12.36
N ASP A 168 1.27 6.26 -13.51
CA ASP A 168 0.15 6.98 -14.08
C ASP A 168 -1.08 6.92 -13.15
N ILE A 169 -1.47 8.07 -12.61
CA ILE A 169 -2.57 8.21 -11.65
C ILE A 169 -3.95 7.90 -12.24
N ASP A 170 -4.10 7.83 -13.56
CA ASP A 170 -5.38 7.47 -14.19
C ASP A 170 -5.54 5.96 -14.31
N SER A 171 -4.45 5.22 -14.45
CA SER A 171 -4.47 3.76 -14.53
C SER A 171 -4.28 3.07 -13.17
N GLU A 172 -3.65 3.74 -12.20
CA GLU A 172 -3.34 3.24 -10.87
C GLU A 172 -3.81 4.22 -9.79
N ILE A 173 -5.05 4.06 -9.31
CA ILE A 173 -5.71 5.00 -8.39
C ILE A 173 -5.02 5.08 -7.02
N VAL A 174 -4.29 4.07 -6.57
CA VAL A 174 -3.44 4.16 -5.37
C VAL A 174 -2.53 5.40 -5.43
N GLY A 175 -2.00 5.72 -6.60
CA GLY A 175 -1.22 6.94 -6.80
C GLY A 175 -2.02 8.22 -6.63
N LYS A 176 -3.30 8.21 -7.01
CA LYS A 176 -4.22 9.34 -6.80
C LYS A 176 -4.59 9.48 -5.32
N ASN A 177 -4.73 8.39 -4.57
CA ASN A 177 -4.98 8.41 -3.13
C ASN A 177 -3.86 9.12 -2.35
N PHE A 178 -2.62 8.98 -2.78
CA PHE A 178 -1.51 9.77 -2.23
C PHE A 178 -1.81 11.28 -2.32
N LEU A 179 -2.24 11.74 -3.49
CA LEU A 179 -2.55 13.15 -3.70
C LEU A 179 -3.76 13.60 -2.86
N TYR A 180 -4.77 12.73 -2.71
CA TYR A 180 -5.91 13.02 -1.83
C TYR A 180 -5.45 13.20 -0.38
N MET A 181 -4.62 12.30 0.13
CA MET A 181 -4.13 12.38 1.50
C MET A 181 -3.33 13.64 1.79
N LEU A 182 -2.62 14.21 0.81
CA LEU A 182 -1.91 15.47 0.99
C LEU A 182 -2.82 16.64 1.36
N THR A 183 -4.13 16.54 1.06
CA THR A 183 -5.12 17.59 1.41
C THR A 183 -5.67 17.47 2.83
N GLU A 184 -5.38 16.38 3.55
CA GLU A 184 -5.69 16.22 4.96
C GLU A 184 -4.85 17.21 5.79
N ASP A 185 -5.43 17.78 6.84
CA ASP A 185 -4.86 18.91 7.59
C ASP A 185 -3.45 18.64 8.13
N THR A 186 -3.19 17.42 8.61
CA THR A 186 -1.87 17.03 9.14
C THR A 186 -0.82 17.07 8.03
N TYR A 187 -1.11 16.47 6.90
CA TYR A 187 -0.16 16.35 5.78
C TYR A 187 0.01 17.67 5.03
N ALA A 188 -1.06 18.44 4.90
CA ALA A 188 -0.99 19.82 4.41
C ALA A 188 -0.12 20.69 5.32
N GLY A 189 -0.20 20.46 6.65
CA GLY A 189 0.67 21.07 7.64
C GLY A 189 2.15 20.71 7.46
N TRP A 190 2.47 19.44 7.15
CA TRP A 190 3.85 19.02 6.88
C TRP A 190 4.42 19.66 5.60
N LEU A 191 3.59 19.86 4.58
CA LEU A 191 4.00 20.58 3.36
C LEU A 191 4.29 22.05 3.65
N LYS A 192 3.47 22.71 4.52
CA LYS A 192 3.74 24.07 4.96
C LYS A 192 5.03 24.17 5.78
N GLU A 193 5.25 23.28 6.74
CA GLU A 193 6.49 23.25 7.54
C GLU A 193 7.72 23.09 6.63
N ALA A 194 7.64 22.22 5.63
CA ALA A 194 8.71 22.03 4.66
C ALA A 194 8.95 23.29 3.81
N PHE A 195 7.88 23.97 3.38
CA PHE A 195 7.97 25.25 2.68
C PHE A 195 8.65 26.33 3.55
N ASP A 196 8.28 26.43 4.81
CA ASP A 196 8.86 27.41 5.75
C ASP A 196 10.38 27.17 5.98
N ALA A 197 10.84 25.94 5.77
CA ALA A 197 12.26 25.57 5.89
C ALA A 197 13.11 25.88 4.64
N LEU A 198 12.47 26.20 3.51
CA LEU A 198 13.17 26.57 2.27
C LEU A 198 13.91 27.91 2.41
N SER A 199 14.91 28.12 1.58
CA SER A 199 15.54 29.42 1.44
C SER A 199 14.57 30.49 0.93
N ALA A 200 14.87 31.77 1.15
CA ALA A 200 14.02 32.89 0.71
C ALA A 200 13.80 32.91 -0.81
N ASP A 201 14.79 32.49 -1.60
CA ASP A 201 14.70 32.45 -3.06
C ASP A 201 13.78 31.30 -3.50
N GLU A 202 13.86 30.13 -2.87
CA GLU A 202 12.98 28.99 -3.15
C GLU A 202 11.55 29.30 -2.71
N GLN A 203 11.34 29.90 -1.55
CA GLN A 203 10.03 30.36 -1.12
C GLN A 203 9.42 31.34 -2.12
N ALA A 204 10.22 32.31 -2.61
CA ALA A 204 9.76 33.28 -3.61
C ALA A 204 9.36 32.63 -4.94
N TYR A 205 9.99 31.50 -5.30
CA TYR A 205 9.62 30.71 -6.47
C TYR A 205 8.24 30.04 -6.32
N PHE A 206 7.96 29.39 -5.18
CA PHE A 206 6.72 28.67 -4.96
C PHE A 206 5.54 29.55 -4.53
N GLN A 207 5.80 30.69 -3.87
CA GLN A 207 4.78 31.54 -3.27
C GLN A 207 3.64 31.94 -4.22
N PRO A 208 3.91 32.33 -5.48
CA PRO A 208 2.83 32.70 -6.42
C PRO A 208 1.85 31.55 -6.69
N THR A 209 2.34 30.31 -6.78
CA THR A 209 1.49 29.12 -6.96
C THR A 209 0.66 28.85 -5.71
N ILE A 210 1.25 28.98 -4.52
CA ILE A 210 0.55 28.81 -3.23
C ILE A 210 -0.55 29.86 -3.08
N ASP A 211 -0.27 31.11 -3.40
CA ASP A 211 -1.27 32.19 -3.30
C ASP A 211 -2.41 32.00 -4.28
N ALA A 212 -2.12 31.53 -5.50
CA ALA A 212 -3.13 31.21 -6.49
C ALA A 212 -4.07 30.06 -6.08
N MET A 213 -3.62 29.16 -5.19
CA MET A 213 -4.43 28.03 -4.69
C MET A 213 -5.30 28.40 -3.48
N ALA A 214 -5.20 29.60 -2.92
CA ALA A 214 -5.93 29.95 -1.70
C ALA A 214 -7.47 29.93 -1.89
N SER A 215 -7.98 30.46 -2.98
CA SER A 215 -9.43 30.42 -3.28
C SER A 215 -9.90 29.00 -3.52
N GLU A 216 -9.16 28.25 -4.34
CA GLU A 216 -9.48 26.85 -4.68
C GLU A 216 -9.53 25.97 -3.42
N ALA A 217 -8.57 26.11 -2.50
CA ALA A 217 -8.58 25.37 -1.24
C ALA A 217 -9.84 25.65 -0.42
N SER A 218 -10.26 26.91 -0.36
CA SER A 218 -11.50 27.32 0.30
C SER A 218 -12.74 26.73 -0.38
N ASP A 219 -12.79 26.76 -1.69
CA ASP A 219 -13.93 26.26 -2.47
C ASP A 219 -14.05 24.72 -2.38
N LEU A 220 -12.93 24.02 -2.22
CA LEU A 220 -12.86 22.59 -1.97
C LEU A 220 -13.09 22.21 -0.48
N GLY A 221 -13.28 23.22 0.40
CA GLY A 221 -13.54 22.98 1.82
C GLY A 221 -12.33 22.47 2.61
N LEU A 222 -11.11 22.74 2.11
CA LEU A 222 -9.87 22.33 2.78
C LEU A 222 -9.52 23.25 3.94
N GLY A 223 -8.72 22.75 4.89
CA GLY A 223 -8.23 23.51 6.04
C GLY A 223 -7.27 24.64 5.66
N GLU A 224 -6.77 25.35 6.67
CA GLU A 224 -5.91 26.55 6.52
C GLU A 224 -4.67 26.32 5.64
N ASN A 225 -4.08 25.12 5.74
CA ASN A 225 -2.88 24.73 4.98
C ASN A 225 -3.19 24.09 3.62
N GLY A 226 -4.46 23.93 3.24
CA GLY A 226 -4.88 23.29 2.00
C GLY A 226 -4.27 23.89 0.73
N LYS A 227 -3.99 25.22 0.73
CA LYS A 227 -3.32 25.89 -0.39
C LYS A 227 -1.90 25.36 -0.65
N TYR A 228 -1.16 24.94 0.38
CA TYR A 228 0.17 24.35 0.21
C TYR A 228 0.04 22.95 -0.42
N ALA A 229 -0.94 22.18 0.02
CA ALA A 229 -1.23 20.87 -0.56
C ALA A 229 -1.62 20.99 -2.05
N LEU A 230 -2.56 21.88 -2.39
CA LEU A 230 -2.98 22.07 -3.78
C LEU A 230 -1.84 22.61 -4.66
N ALA A 231 -1.01 23.50 -4.14
CA ALA A 231 0.15 24.00 -4.88
C ALA A 231 1.14 22.87 -5.18
N TRP A 232 1.49 22.05 -4.17
CA TRP A 232 2.38 20.90 -4.36
C TRP A 232 1.78 19.88 -5.34
N ILE A 233 0.50 19.52 -5.18
CA ILE A 233 -0.22 18.58 -6.07
C ILE A 233 -0.23 19.11 -7.50
N LYS A 234 -0.55 20.39 -7.70
CA LYS A 234 -0.55 21.01 -9.02
C LYS A 234 0.81 20.90 -9.69
N LEU A 235 1.87 21.33 -9.01
CA LEU A 235 3.23 21.27 -9.54
C LEU A 235 3.65 19.83 -9.83
N TRP A 236 3.31 18.88 -8.95
CA TRP A 236 3.60 17.46 -9.17
C TRP A 236 2.87 16.91 -10.38
N VAL A 237 1.54 17.09 -10.49
CA VAL A 237 0.74 16.57 -11.60
C VAL A 237 1.16 17.16 -12.94
N GLU A 238 1.55 18.43 -12.95
CA GLU A 238 1.99 19.13 -14.17
C GLU A 238 3.45 18.84 -14.56
N SER A 239 4.22 18.13 -13.72
CA SER A 239 5.63 17.87 -13.98
C SER A 239 6.04 16.40 -13.97
N TYR A 240 5.35 15.50 -13.26
CA TYR A 240 5.80 14.12 -13.16
C TYR A 240 5.74 13.37 -14.49
N ASN A 241 6.74 12.52 -14.73
CA ASN A 241 6.82 11.65 -15.90
C ASN A 241 6.10 10.33 -15.61
N ALA A 242 4.92 10.14 -16.20
CA ALA A 242 4.05 9.01 -15.96
C ALA A 242 4.67 7.69 -16.42
N GLN A 243 4.68 6.71 -15.54
CA GLN A 243 5.16 5.35 -15.78
C GLN A 243 4.03 4.33 -15.63
N THR A 244 4.17 3.19 -16.26
CA THR A 244 3.14 2.14 -16.25
C THR A 244 3.08 1.35 -14.93
N ASP A 245 4.17 1.33 -14.15
CA ASP A 245 4.32 0.55 -12.92
C ASP A 245 5.56 1.04 -12.16
N ASP A 246 5.68 0.68 -10.90
CA ASP A 246 6.88 0.89 -10.06
C ASP A 246 8.13 0.15 -10.59
N GLY A 247 7.96 -0.95 -11.32
CA GLY A 247 9.08 -1.70 -11.93
C GLY A 247 9.92 -0.87 -12.89
N PRO A 248 9.35 -0.24 -13.93
CA PRO A 248 10.07 0.68 -14.82
C PRO A 248 10.77 1.81 -14.08
N ILE A 249 10.14 2.39 -13.04
CA ILE A 249 10.75 3.44 -12.22
C ILE A 249 12.01 2.91 -11.54
N CYS A 250 11.91 1.77 -10.87
CA CYS A 250 13.03 1.13 -10.19
C CYS A 250 14.18 0.85 -11.17
N ASN A 251 13.86 0.21 -12.31
CA ASN A 251 14.86 -0.14 -13.33
C ASN A 251 15.61 1.08 -13.85
N THR A 252 14.92 2.22 -14.01
CA THR A 252 15.56 3.48 -14.40
C THR A 252 16.49 3.97 -13.30
N LEU A 253 16.01 4.09 -12.05
CA LEU A 253 16.78 4.71 -10.97
C LEU A 253 18.03 3.91 -10.57
N VAL A 254 18.03 2.58 -10.69
CA VAL A 254 19.18 1.74 -10.35
C VAL A 254 20.25 1.71 -11.43
N ASP A 255 19.97 2.24 -12.63
CA ASP A 255 20.94 2.34 -13.71
C ASP A 255 21.86 3.55 -13.51
N LYS A 256 23.17 3.31 -13.57
CA LYS A 256 24.21 4.34 -13.40
C LYS A 256 24.09 5.51 -14.39
N SER A 257 23.45 5.30 -15.54
CA SER A 257 23.22 6.34 -16.54
C SER A 257 22.06 7.28 -16.23
N ALA A 258 21.21 6.95 -15.25
CA ALA A 258 20.05 7.76 -14.86
C ALA A 258 20.42 8.94 -13.94
N THR A 259 21.56 9.54 -14.16
CA THR A 259 22.09 10.66 -13.40
C THR A 259 21.03 11.74 -13.15
N ASP A 260 20.91 12.18 -11.91
CA ASP A 260 20.00 13.25 -11.47
C ASP A 260 18.50 12.96 -11.66
N GLN A 261 18.10 11.70 -11.84
CA GLN A 261 16.69 11.31 -11.87
C GLN A 261 16.20 10.88 -10.49
N PHE A 262 14.92 11.10 -10.24
CA PHE A 262 14.25 10.66 -9.03
C PHE A 262 12.85 10.10 -9.35
N GLY A 263 12.24 9.45 -8.37
CA GLY A 263 10.89 8.92 -8.49
C GLY A 263 10.27 8.60 -7.14
N LEU A 264 8.97 8.37 -7.16
CA LEU A 264 8.19 7.88 -6.04
C LEU A 264 7.71 6.47 -6.39
N LEU A 265 8.22 5.46 -5.68
CA LEU A 265 7.98 4.07 -5.99
C LEU A 265 7.98 3.18 -4.74
N VAL A 266 7.41 1.99 -4.88
CA VAL A 266 7.39 0.99 -3.80
C VAL A 266 8.82 0.59 -3.43
N TYR A 267 9.18 0.77 -2.15
CA TYR A 267 10.51 0.49 -1.62
C TYR A 267 10.96 -0.95 -1.89
N SER A 268 10.03 -1.89 -1.76
CA SER A 268 10.29 -3.31 -1.99
C SER A 268 10.71 -3.69 -3.41
N LYS A 269 10.57 -2.80 -4.38
CA LYS A 269 11.06 -3.07 -5.76
C LYS A 269 12.59 -3.24 -5.81
N LEU A 270 13.32 -2.64 -4.89
CA LEU A 270 14.78 -2.79 -4.83
C LEU A 270 15.26 -4.24 -4.68
N ARG A 271 14.41 -5.12 -4.09
CA ARG A 271 14.73 -6.55 -3.92
C ARG A 271 14.90 -7.33 -5.23
N SER A 272 14.26 -6.89 -6.31
CA SER A 272 14.27 -7.57 -7.61
C SER A 272 15.35 -7.02 -8.57
N VAL A 273 16.25 -6.18 -8.08
CA VAL A 273 17.33 -5.62 -8.88
C VAL A 273 18.42 -6.67 -9.10
N GLU A 274 18.68 -6.99 -10.35
CA GLU A 274 19.81 -7.82 -10.74
C GLU A 274 21.07 -6.96 -10.85
N GLU A 275 22.00 -7.15 -9.92
CA GLU A 275 23.25 -6.40 -9.84
C GLU A 275 24.14 -6.64 -11.05
N SER A 276 24.71 -5.57 -11.60
CA SER A 276 25.66 -5.62 -12.71
C SER A 276 26.69 -4.47 -12.62
N ALA A 277 27.55 -4.32 -13.61
CA ALA A 277 28.52 -3.23 -13.65
C ALA A 277 27.88 -1.82 -13.74
N THR A 278 26.65 -1.73 -14.24
CA THR A 278 25.93 -0.46 -14.46
C THR A 278 24.64 -0.37 -13.65
N VAL A 279 24.07 -1.47 -13.22
CA VAL A 279 22.82 -1.57 -12.47
C VAL A 279 23.11 -2.02 -11.05
N SER A 280 22.73 -1.21 -10.06
CA SER A 280 22.93 -1.52 -8.64
C SER A 280 21.95 -0.76 -7.77
N VAL A 281 21.51 -1.40 -6.69
CA VAL A 281 20.75 -0.71 -5.62
C VAL A 281 21.60 0.37 -4.93
N ASN A 282 22.94 0.28 -5.03
CA ASN A 282 23.85 1.30 -4.51
C ASN A 282 23.86 2.60 -5.32
N ASN A 283 23.28 2.61 -6.52
CA ASN A 283 23.11 3.81 -7.33
C ASN A 283 21.91 4.65 -6.88
N VAL A 284 21.17 4.22 -5.84
CA VAL A 284 19.95 4.88 -5.37
C VAL A 284 20.07 5.29 -3.92
N ASN A 285 19.63 6.51 -3.61
CA ASN A 285 19.42 6.98 -2.25
C ASN A 285 17.93 7.14 -1.97
N VAL A 286 17.52 6.85 -0.73
CA VAL A 286 16.21 7.19 -0.19
C VAL A 286 16.30 8.62 0.36
N ALA A 287 15.48 9.53 -0.16
CA ALA A 287 15.58 10.95 0.18
C ALA A 287 15.40 11.21 1.68
N ALA A 288 14.39 10.59 2.30
CA ALA A 288 14.11 10.77 3.72
C ALA A 288 15.21 10.23 4.66
N TYR A 289 16.17 9.46 4.19
CA TYR A 289 17.31 8.97 4.98
C TYR A 289 18.46 9.97 5.07
N GLN A 290 18.39 11.08 4.33
CA GLN A 290 19.42 12.11 4.38
C GLN A 290 19.30 12.93 5.66
N ASP A 291 20.43 13.27 6.24
CA ASP A 291 20.50 14.20 7.37
C ASP A 291 19.94 15.55 6.94
N GLY A 292 18.96 16.05 7.70
CA GLY A 292 18.35 17.36 7.43
C GLY A 292 17.22 17.35 6.40
N TYR A 293 16.84 16.19 5.85
CA TYR A 293 15.68 16.11 4.95
C TYR A 293 14.41 16.64 5.63
N THR A 294 13.63 17.44 4.90
CA THR A 294 12.42 18.09 5.43
C THR A 294 11.20 17.78 4.56
N GLY A 295 10.08 17.48 5.22
CA GLY A 295 8.79 17.25 4.59
C GLY A 295 8.44 15.78 4.44
N ILE A 296 7.50 15.49 3.54
CA ILE A 296 6.97 14.14 3.34
C ILE A 296 8.03 13.22 2.71
N GLY A 297 8.21 12.03 3.30
CA GLY A 297 9.17 11.03 2.80
C GLY A 297 8.57 10.04 1.81
N GLY A 298 7.25 9.93 1.77
CA GLY A 298 6.55 8.99 0.89
C GLY A 298 5.09 8.77 1.30
N PHE A 299 4.52 7.69 0.78
CA PHE A 299 3.13 7.30 0.96
C PHE A 299 3.01 5.85 1.40
N GLY A 300 2.34 5.61 2.52
CA GLY A 300 2.00 4.29 3.03
C GLY A 300 0.56 3.93 2.70
N TYR A 301 0.36 2.76 2.09
CA TYR A 301 -0.95 2.21 1.77
C TYR A 301 -1.01 0.73 2.14
N CYS A 302 -2.20 0.19 2.29
CA CYS A 302 -2.36 -1.18 2.76
C CYS A 302 -2.81 -2.13 1.65
N HIS A 303 -2.41 -3.38 1.81
CA HIS A 303 -3.15 -4.51 1.25
C HIS A 303 -4.24 -4.90 2.24
N TYR A 304 -5.50 -4.80 1.81
CA TYR A 304 -6.66 -5.15 2.61
C TYR A 304 -7.21 -6.52 2.23
N LEU A 305 -7.73 -7.22 3.23
CA LEU A 305 -8.27 -8.56 3.09
C LEU A 305 -9.79 -8.55 3.31
N PHE A 306 -10.50 -9.24 2.43
CA PHE A 306 -11.95 -9.37 2.50
C PHE A 306 -12.41 -10.77 2.12
N VAL A 307 -13.51 -11.20 2.72
CA VAL A 307 -14.31 -12.33 2.23
C VAL A 307 -15.30 -11.77 1.19
N THR A 308 -15.52 -12.47 0.08
CA THR A 308 -16.55 -12.05 -0.87
C THR A 308 -17.96 -12.31 -0.31
N ASP A 309 -18.93 -11.42 -0.57
CA ASP A 309 -20.27 -11.54 -0.02
C ASP A 309 -20.94 -12.89 -0.36
N ASN A 310 -20.75 -13.39 -1.55
CA ASN A 310 -21.26 -14.68 -2.05
C ASN A 310 -20.20 -15.79 -2.05
N SER A 311 -19.24 -15.75 -1.13
CA SER A 311 -18.12 -16.70 -1.04
C SER A 311 -18.59 -18.16 -1.07
N PRO A 312 -17.99 -19.02 -1.89
CA PRO A 312 -18.25 -20.46 -1.89
C PRO A 312 -17.62 -21.18 -0.70
N LEU A 313 -16.59 -20.61 -0.09
CA LEU A 313 -15.80 -21.19 1.02
C LEU A 313 -15.51 -20.14 2.11
N PRO A 314 -16.55 -19.58 2.76
CA PRO A 314 -16.38 -18.44 3.67
C PRO A 314 -15.56 -18.77 4.93
N TRP A 315 -15.70 -19.96 5.51
CA TRP A 315 -14.89 -20.37 6.67
C TRP A 315 -13.42 -20.58 6.32
N THR A 316 -13.16 -21.14 5.16
CA THR A 316 -11.79 -21.32 4.65
C THR A 316 -11.14 -19.98 4.35
N ALA A 317 -11.90 -19.02 3.79
CA ALA A 317 -11.43 -17.65 3.60
C ALA A 317 -11.10 -16.99 4.93
N CYS A 318 -11.98 -17.06 5.93
CA CYS A 318 -11.73 -16.52 7.28
C CYS A 318 -10.49 -17.16 7.93
N ALA A 319 -10.33 -18.49 7.83
CA ALA A 319 -9.19 -19.20 8.39
C ALA A 319 -7.87 -18.78 7.72
N PHE A 320 -7.87 -18.62 6.39
CA PHE A 320 -6.70 -18.18 5.65
C PHE A 320 -6.33 -16.72 5.97
N ILE A 321 -7.33 -15.83 6.08
CA ILE A 321 -7.13 -14.45 6.52
C ILE A 321 -6.51 -14.41 7.93
N ALA A 322 -7.05 -15.18 8.86
CA ALA A 322 -6.52 -15.26 10.22
C ALA A 322 -5.09 -15.85 10.24
N TYR A 323 -4.81 -16.88 9.44
CA TYR A 323 -3.48 -17.46 9.32
C TYR A 323 -2.46 -16.42 8.84
N MET A 324 -2.78 -15.66 7.78
CA MET A 324 -1.89 -14.65 7.23
C MET A 324 -1.64 -13.46 8.17
N THR A 325 -2.65 -13.07 8.96
CA THR A 325 -2.59 -11.86 9.78
C THR A 325 -2.18 -12.11 11.23
N CYS A 326 -2.28 -13.36 11.71
CA CYS A 326 -2.07 -13.68 13.13
C CYS A 326 -0.90 -14.63 13.39
N THR A 327 -0.22 -15.14 12.35
CA THR A 327 0.92 -16.05 12.53
C THR A 327 2.14 -15.58 11.76
N GLU A 328 3.34 -15.85 12.30
CA GLU A 328 4.61 -15.56 11.62
C GLU A 328 4.71 -16.36 10.31
N ASP A 329 4.43 -17.67 10.37
CA ASP A 329 4.45 -18.54 9.18
C ASP A 329 3.48 -18.06 8.10
N GLY A 330 2.26 -17.67 8.49
CA GLY A 330 1.24 -17.14 7.56
C GLY A 330 1.64 -15.83 6.92
N PHE A 331 2.34 -14.95 7.64
CA PHE A 331 2.86 -13.70 7.10
C PHE A 331 4.17 -13.88 6.33
N SER A 332 4.85 -15.00 6.45
CA SER A 332 6.18 -15.22 5.86
C SER A 332 6.24 -15.03 4.34
N ALA A 333 5.15 -15.33 3.62
CA ALA A 333 5.06 -15.08 2.18
C ALA A 333 5.09 -13.57 1.83
N TRP A 334 4.74 -12.71 2.76
CA TRP A 334 4.62 -11.25 2.63
C TRP A 334 5.81 -10.52 3.24
N GLY A 335 6.35 -11.02 4.35
CA GLY A 335 7.40 -10.42 5.16
C GLY A 335 8.78 -10.33 4.50
N LYS A 336 8.92 -10.80 3.26
CA LYS A 336 10.15 -10.69 2.47
C LYS A 336 10.29 -9.35 1.74
N ASP A 337 9.33 -8.45 1.87
CA ASP A 337 9.36 -7.16 1.20
C ASP A 337 9.88 -6.08 2.14
N MET A 338 11.00 -5.47 1.77
CA MET A 338 11.37 -4.18 2.34
C MET A 338 10.20 -3.22 2.19
N GLY A 339 9.93 -2.41 3.21
CA GLY A 339 8.82 -1.48 3.18
C GLY A 339 7.45 -2.15 3.11
N GLY A 340 7.35 -3.41 3.56
CA GLY A 340 6.10 -4.12 3.81
C GLY A 340 6.03 -4.53 5.28
N TYR A 341 5.08 -3.99 6.03
CA TYR A 341 5.01 -4.13 7.49
C TYR A 341 3.72 -4.79 7.90
N SER A 342 3.81 -5.87 8.69
CA SER A 342 2.63 -6.55 9.24
C SER A 342 1.75 -5.59 10.01
N SER A 343 0.43 -5.69 9.82
CA SER A 343 -0.56 -4.95 10.58
C SER A 343 -0.79 -5.49 12.00
N ASN A 344 -0.23 -6.67 12.30
CA ASN A 344 -0.31 -7.29 13.62
C ASN A 344 1.00 -7.04 14.37
N PRO A 345 0.99 -6.27 15.49
CA PRO A 345 2.20 -5.94 16.24
C PRO A 345 2.98 -7.16 16.71
N THR A 346 2.30 -8.22 17.14
CA THR A 346 2.93 -9.47 17.60
C THR A 346 3.67 -10.18 16.46
N VAL A 347 3.08 -10.21 15.27
CA VAL A 347 3.71 -10.76 14.07
C VAL A 347 4.88 -9.88 13.61
N ALA A 348 4.71 -8.56 13.67
CA ALA A 348 5.77 -7.61 13.32
C ALA A 348 6.99 -7.78 14.23
N GLU A 349 6.80 -7.93 15.54
CA GLU A 349 7.88 -8.20 16.51
C GLU A 349 8.59 -9.53 16.22
N ALA A 350 7.84 -10.59 15.89
CA ALA A 350 8.42 -11.89 15.56
C ALA A 350 9.27 -11.83 14.28
N ILE A 351 8.78 -11.15 13.24
CA ILE A 351 9.50 -10.94 11.98
C ILE A 351 10.77 -10.09 12.23
N GLU A 352 10.67 -9.03 13.02
CA GLU A 352 11.83 -8.21 13.36
C GLU A 352 12.88 -9.00 14.14
N ALA A 353 12.46 -9.83 15.09
CA ALA A 353 13.37 -10.69 15.85
C ALA A 353 14.10 -11.72 14.96
N THR A 354 13.42 -12.23 13.92
CA THR A 354 13.99 -13.22 12.99
C THR A 354 14.89 -12.59 11.93
N TYR A 355 14.48 -11.45 11.36
CA TYR A 355 15.13 -10.86 10.15
C TYR A 355 15.73 -9.47 10.39
N GLY A 356 15.55 -8.87 11.57
CA GLY A 356 15.84 -7.44 11.83
C GLY A 356 14.87 -6.54 11.05
N HIS A 357 15.03 -5.22 11.11
CA HIS A 357 14.09 -4.21 10.56
C HIS A 357 13.46 -4.57 9.22
N GLN A 358 12.72 -5.68 9.19
CA GLN A 358 12.03 -6.15 7.99
C GLN A 358 12.90 -6.08 6.73
N LYS A 359 14.15 -6.53 6.85
CA LYS A 359 15.12 -6.54 5.74
C LYS A 359 14.63 -7.32 4.52
N GLY A 360 13.33 -7.41 4.39
CA GLY A 360 12.65 -8.09 3.32
C GLY A 360 12.90 -9.59 3.30
N GLY A 361 13.30 -10.16 4.43
CA GLY A 361 13.73 -11.54 4.50
C GLY A 361 15.05 -11.78 3.77
N TYR A 362 15.85 -10.73 3.46
CA TYR A 362 17.19 -10.91 2.95
C TYR A 362 18.06 -11.64 3.97
N VAL A 363 18.60 -12.77 3.57
CA VAL A 363 19.52 -13.58 4.36
C VAL A 363 20.89 -13.50 3.70
N ASP A 364 21.85 -12.94 4.42
CA ASP A 364 23.22 -12.81 3.92
C ASP A 364 23.82 -14.19 3.55
N GLY A 365 24.41 -14.26 2.37
CA GLY A 365 24.98 -15.49 1.83
C GLY A 365 23.95 -16.47 1.22
N VAL A 366 22.65 -16.17 1.28
CA VAL A 366 21.56 -16.96 0.67
C VAL A 366 20.89 -16.17 -0.45
N ASP A 367 20.53 -14.91 -0.18
CA ASP A 367 19.94 -14.03 -1.18
C ASP A 367 21.01 -13.27 -1.95
N THR A 368 20.79 -13.10 -3.24
CA THR A 368 21.73 -12.41 -4.13
C THR A 368 21.56 -10.89 -4.14
N PHE A 369 20.57 -10.40 -3.43
CA PHE A 369 20.19 -9.00 -3.39
C PHE A 369 20.72 -8.33 -2.11
N PRO A 370 21.62 -7.30 -2.21
CA PRO A 370 22.00 -6.51 -1.07
C PRO A 370 20.84 -5.56 -0.67
N ALA A 371 20.15 -5.86 0.41
CA ALA A 371 19.09 -5.02 0.91
C ALA A 371 19.62 -3.63 1.26
N LYS A 372 18.92 -2.56 0.82
CA LYS A 372 19.03 -1.24 1.45
C LYS A 372 18.54 -1.37 2.88
N ASP A 373 19.14 -0.62 3.79
CA ASP A 373 18.73 -0.62 5.19
C ASP A 373 17.31 -0.02 5.32
N ASP A 374 16.32 -0.85 5.65
CA ASP A 374 14.96 -0.41 5.92
C ASP A 374 14.87 -0.01 7.39
N HIS A 375 14.58 1.26 7.66
CA HIS A 375 14.49 1.79 9.02
C HIS A 375 13.24 1.33 9.79
N GLY A 376 12.31 0.63 9.14
CA GLY A 376 11.13 0.05 9.76
C GLY A 376 9.94 1.01 9.89
N TYR A 377 8.76 0.43 10.17
CA TYR A 377 7.49 1.16 10.16
C TYR A 377 7.45 2.31 11.16
N GLU A 378 7.96 2.09 12.37
CA GLU A 378 7.97 3.12 13.43
C GLU A 378 8.80 4.34 13.02
N TRP A 379 9.97 4.11 12.42
CA TRP A 379 10.79 5.20 11.90
C TRP A 379 10.07 5.97 10.79
N TRP A 380 9.46 5.26 9.83
CA TRP A 380 8.78 5.87 8.71
C TRP A 380 7.59 6.72 9.14
N THR A 381 6.82 6.28 10.12
CA THR A 381 5.65 7.02 10.62
C THR A 381 6.01 8.19 11.52
N ASN A 382 7.13 8.13 12.22
CA ASN A 382 7.55 9.17 13.14
C ASN A 382 8.55 10.17 12.51
N GLN A 383 9.65 9.66 11.92
CA GLN A 383 10.73 10.50 11.40
C GLN A 383 10.68 10.64 9.87
N GLY A 384 10.34 9.58 9.16
CA GLY A 384 10.27 9.54 7.71
C GLY A 384 9.07 10.28 7.12
N LYS A 385 8.16 10.79 7.96
CA LYS A 385 6.94 11.51 7.56
C LYS A 385 6.21 10.82 6.41
N LEU A 386 5.91 9.54 6.62
CA LEU A 386 5.13 8.74 5.68
C LEU A 386 3.66 9.18 5.75
N VAL A 387 3.11 9.64 4.62
CA VAL A 387 1.68 9.93 4.48
C VAL A 387 0.94 8.61 4.45
N LEU A 388 0.02 8.37 5.37
CA LEU A 388 -0.72 7.11 5.46
C LEU A 388 -2.09 7.22 4.80
N GLU A 389 -2.46 6.22 3.99
CA GLU A 389 -3.77 6.14 3.38
C GLU A 389 -4.86 5.97 4.43
N ASP A 390 -5.86 6.84 4.37
CA ASP A 390 -7.14 6.69 5.05
C ASP A 390 -8.24 6.50 3.98
N PRO A 391 -8.83 5.29 3.88
CA PRO A 391 -9.85 4.99 2.87
C PRO A 391 -11.08 5.89 2.95
N GLU A 392 -11.52 6.23 4.16
CA GLU A 392 -12.70 7.09 4.39
C GLU A 392 -12.41 8.52 3.93
N TYR A 393 -11.25 9.07 4.31
CA TYR A 393 -10.85 10.39 3.85
C TYR A 393 -10.70 10.43 2.32
N CYS A 394 -9.97 9.48 1.72
CA CYS A 394 -9.80 9.40 0.27
C CYS A 394 -11.16 9.37 -0.45
N SER A 395 -12.11 8.56 0.03
CA SER A 395 -13.44 8.48 -0.55
C SER A 395 -14.21 9.79 -0.40
N SER A 396 -14.07 10.49 0.71
CA SER A 396 -14.76 11.75 0.99
C SER A 396 -14.35 12.90 0.06
N VAL A 397 -13.07 12.94 -0.34
CA VAL A 397 -12.53 14.01 -1.21
C VAL A 397 -12.39 13.59 -2.68
N ALA A 398 -12.61 12.33 -3.01
CA ALA A 398 -12.40 11.80 -4.37
C ALA A 398 -13.23 12.54 -5.44
N PHE A 399 -14.45 12.95 -5.13
CA PHE A 399 -15.29 13.70 -6.07
C PHE A 399 -14.81 15.15 -6.24
N THR A 400 -14.47 15.84 -5.18
CA THR A 400 -14.09 17.26 -5.19
C THR A 400 -12.63 17.45 -5.63
N VAL A 401 -11.68 16.97 -4.83
CA VAL A 401 -10.25 17.06 -5.13
C VAL A 401 -9.89 16.26 -6.38
N GLY A 402 -10.50 15.08 -6.58
CA GLY A 402 -10.27 14.26 -7.76
C GLY A 402 -10.67 14.97 -9.05
N SER A 403 -11.86 15.59 -9.09
CA SER A 403 -12.29 16.37 -10.26
C SER A 403 -11.38 17.58 -10.53
N TRP A 404 -10.88 18.22 -9.47
CA TRP A 404 -9.91 19.30 -9.62
C TRP A 404 -8.58 18.80 -10.22
N ILE A 405 -8.05 17.66 -9.75
CA ILE A 405 -6.83 17.06 -10.30
C ILE A 405 -7.00 16.73 -11.80
N GLU A 406 -8.16 16.24 -12.21
CA GLU A 406 -8.44 15.92 -13.61
C GLU A 406 -8.43 17.14 -14.56
N LEU A 407 -8.61 18.35 -14.02
CA LEU A 407 -8.51 19.59 -14.79
C LEU A 407 -7.07 20.08 -14.98
N LEU A 408 -6.12 19.53 -14.23
CA LEU A 408 -4.71 19.91 -14.34
C LEU A 408 -4.08 19.37 -15.62
N THR A 409 -3.18 20.16 -16.21
CA THR A 409 -2.44 19.74 -17.41
C THR A 409 -1.35 18.78 -17.03
N LYS A 410 -1.43 17.53 -17.50
CA LYS A 410 -0.39 16.53 -17.24
C LYS A 410 0.83 16.74 -18.14
N TYR A 411 2.00 16.51 -17.56
CA TYR A 411 3.25 16.50 -18.32
C TYR A 411 3.24 15.36 -19.36
N SER A 412 3.75 15.66 -20.55
CA SER A 412 3.99 14.67 -21.59
C SER A 412 5.47 14.75 -21.97
N ALA A 413 6.22 13.71 -21.61
CA ALA A 413 7.57 13.53 -22.16
C ALA A 413 7.44 13.38 -23.67
N GLY A 414 7.99 14.34 -24.44
CA GLY A 414 7.95 14.39 -25.89
C GLY A 414 8.66 13.21 -26.57
#